data_4c13bc73ebe0b12de55fd536e935fd38
#
_entry.id   4c13bc73ebe0b12de55fd536e935fd38
#
_cell.length_a   1.000
_cell.length_b   1.000
_cell.length_c   1.000
_cell.angle_alpha   90.00
_cell.angle_beta   90.00
_cell.angle_gamma   90.00
#
_symmetry.space_group_name_H-M   'P 1'
#
loop_
_entity.id
_entity.type
_entity.pdbx_description
1 polymer ?
#
loop_
_entity_poly.entity_id
_entity_poly.type
_entity_poly.pdbx_seq_one_letter_code
_entity_poly.pdbx_strand_id
1 'polypeptide(L)'
;MVTLLKTPEDIVAGWQDAWNLADAAALAELFAEDAEFVNVVGLWWHDRKNIYTAHAFGFTHIFPHSRISMDEPRTRLIGADAAVVQSKWHLTGQVTPTGEPAGDRFGILTFVLERRAEGWITVAAQNTDIEPSAQTHVNLPEGRGAIHYKKRGTA
;
A
#
# COMPACT_ATOMS: atom_id res chain seq x y z
N MET A 1 -7.78 -0.88 19.24
CA MET A 1 -6.76 -0.10 19.99
C MET A 1 -5.65 0.29 19.02
N VAL A 2 -5.18 1.51 19.07
CA VAL A 2 -4.15 1.99 18.13
C VAL A 2 -2.81 1.35 18.46
N THR A 3 -2.11 0.82 17.45
CA THR A 3 -0.76 0.29 17.58
C THR A 3 0.25 1.38 17.26
N LEU A 4 0.96 1.88 18.28
CA LEU A 4 2.05 2.82 18.09
C LEU A 4 3.35 2.07 17.78
N LEU A 5 4.04 2.52 16.76
CA LEU A 5 5.31 1.95 16.31
C LEU A 5 6.47 2.58 17.07
N LYS A 6 7.53 1.82 17.33
CA LYS A 6 8.73 2.33 18.02
C LYS A 6 9.54 3.26 17.14
N THR A 7 9.68 2.90 15.88
CA THR A 7 10.35 3.70 14.84
C THR A 7 9.41 3.85 13.63
N PRO A 8 9.58 4.89 12.80
CA PRO A 8 8.68 5.07 11.66
C PRO A 8 8.81 3.95 10.62
N GLU A 9 9.99 3.36 10.43
CA GLU A 9 10.20 2.26 9.49
C GLU A 9 9.51 0.95 9.90
N ASP A 10 9.15 0.79 11.17
CA ASP A 10 8.41 -0.39 11.66
C ASP A 10 7.04 -0.55 10.98
N ILE A 11 6.52 0.51 10.35
CA ILE A 11 5.29 0.43 9.56
C ILE A 11 5.36 -0.64 8.46
N VAL A 12 6.53 -0.83 7.86
CA VAL A 12 6.71 -1.78 6.76
C VAL A 12 6.52 -3.21 7.25
N ALA A 13 7.13 -3.57 8.37
CA ALA A 13 6.94 -4.89 8.99
C ALA A 13 5.50 -5.06 9.50
N GLY A 14 4.95 -4.05 10.15
CA GLY A 14 3.57 -4.07 10.65
C GLY A 14 2.54 -4.27 9.54
N TRP A 15 2.70 -3.58 8.42
CA TRP A 15 1.87 -3.75 7.23
C TRP A 15 1.96 -5.16 6.65
N GLN A 16 3.20 -5.66 6.43
CA GLN A 16 3.43 -7.00 5.90
C GLN A 16 2.81 -8.08 6.78
N ASP A 17 3.02 -7.98 8.08
CA ASP A 17 2.53 -8.98 9.04
C ASP A 17 0.99 -9.00 9.08
N ALA A 18 0.35 -7.83 9.19
CA ALA A 18 -1.11 -7.71 9.19
C ALA A 18 -1.72 -8.22 7.86
N TRP A 19 -1.11 -7.88 6.73
CA TRP A 19 -1.54 -8.37 5.42
C TRP A 19 -1.47 -9.90 5.34
N ASN A 20 -0.32 -10.48 5.70
CA ASN A 20 -0.08 -11.92 5.58
C ASN A 20 -0.90 -12.77 6.54
N LEU A 21 -1.43 -12.15 7.60
CA LEU A 21 -2.42 -12.75 8.50
C LEU A 21 -3.86 -12.50 8.04
N ALA A 22 -4.06 -11.73 6.97
CA ALA A 22 -5.38 -11.23 6.53
C ALA A 22 -6.14 -10.53 7.68
N ASP A 23 -5.41 -9.83 8.54
CA ASP A 23 -5.95 -9.15 9.71
C ASP A 23 -6.18 -7.66 9.40
N ALA A 24 -7.40 -7.36 8.92
CA ALA A 24 -7.79 -5.99 8.59
C ALA A 24 -7.84 -5.07 9.81
N ALA A 25 -8.10 -5.61 11.00
CA ALA A 25 -8.12 -4.84 12.23
C ALA A 25 -6.70 -4.41 12.62
N ALA A 26 -5.77 -5.34 12.66
CA ALA A 26 -4.36 -5.06 12.93
C ALA A 26 -3.77 -4.09 11.89
N LEU A 27 -4.14 -4.26 10.61
CA LEU A 27 -3.71 -3.35 9.54
C LEU A 27 -4.24 -1.93 9.78
N ALA A 28 -5.51 -1.77 10.08
CA ALA A 28 -6.13 -0.47 10.33
C ALA A 28 -5.60 0.22 11.59
N GLU A 29 -5.23 -0.55 12.62
CA GLU A 29 -4.65 -0.03 13.86
C GLU A 29 -3.26 0.63 13.68
N LEU A 30 -2.60 0.41 12.55
CA LEU A 30 -1.36 1.12 12.18
C LEU A 30 -1.61 2.58 11.78
N PHE A 31 -2.87 2.98 11.61
CA PHE A 31 -3.30 4.29 11.14
C PHE A 31 -3.99 5.11 12.23
N ALA A 32 -3.78 6.43 12.18
CA ALA A 32 -4.55 7.37 12.98
C ALA A 32 -6.05 7.31 12.62
N GLU A 33 -6.91 7.76 13.52
CA GLU A 33 -8.36 7.73 13.31
C GLU A 33 -8.79 8.52 12.06
N ASP A 34 -8.14 9.65 11.84
CA ASP A 34 -8.35 10.58 10.72
C ASP A 34 -7.34 10.42 9.57
N ALA A 35 -6.72 9.25 9.45
CA ALA A 35 -5.69 9.02 8.43
C ALA A 35 -6.29 8.98 7.02
N GLU A 36 -5.51 9.48 6.07
CA GLU A 36 -5.83 9.47 4.65
C GLU A 36 -5.15 8.29 3.94
N PHE A 37 -5.84 7.63 3.03
CA PHE A 37 -5.26 6.55 2.24
C PHE A 37 -5.77 6.60 0.79
N VAL A 38 -4.84 6.60 -0.16
CA VAL A 38 -5.14 6.47 -1.59
C VAL A 38 -4.65 5.11 -2.08
N ASN A 39 -5.54 4.29 -2.62
CA ASN A 39 -5.16 2.98 -3.13
C ASN A 39 -4.63 3.02 -4.57
N VAL A 40 -4.24 1.86 -5.11
CA VAL A 40 -3.59 1.71 -6.43
C VAL A 40 -4.43 2.19 -7.62
N VAL A 41 -5.74 2.31 -7.47
CA VAL A 41 -6.66 2.78 -8.53
C VAL A 41 -7.31 4.13 -8.20
N GLY A 42 -6.86 4.79 -7.13
CA GLY A 42 -7.31 6.12 -6.75
C GLY A 42 -8.56 6.15 -5.88
N LEU A 43 -8.96 5.04 -5.27
CA LEU A 43 -9.92 5.11 -4.17
C LEU A 43 -9.28 5.83 -3.01
N TRP A 44 -9.99 6.80 -2.47
CA TRP A 44 -9.46 7.68 -1.44
C TRP A 44 -10.30 7.57 -0.17
N TRP A 45 -9.72 7.01 0.87
CA TRP A 45 -10.35 6.80 2.17
C TRP A 45 -9.84 7.85 3.16
N HIS A 46 -10.76 8.42 3.95
CA HIS A 46 -10.52 9.60 4.78
C HIS A 46 -10.46 9.29 6.28
N ASP A 47 -10.57 8.02 6.66
CA ASP A 47 -10.50 7.61 8.06
C ASP A 47 -10.10 6.12 8.18
N ARG A 48 -9.67 5.77 9.40
CA ARG A 48 -9.28 4.40 9.74
C ARG A 48 -10.40 3.38 9.53
N LYS A 49 -11.66 3.75 9.77
CA LYS A 49 -12.81 2.87 9.58
C LYS A 49 -12.97 2.47 8.11
N ASN A 50 -12.82 3.42 7.20
CA ASN A 50 -12.87 3.14 5.76
C ASN A 50 -11.67 2.31 5.30
N ILE A 51 -10.47 2.56 5.84
CA ILE A 51 -9.28 1.73 5.60
C ILE A 51 -9.56 0.29 6.04
N TYR A 52 -10.09 0.09 7.25
CA TYR A 52 -10.50 -1.22 7.75
C TYR A 52 -11.50 -1.91 6.83
N THR A 53 -12.59 -1.24 6.51
CA THR A 53 -13.69 -1.82 5.71
C THR A 53 -13.20 -2.27 4.33
N ALA A 54 -12.38 -1.44 3.69
CA ALA A 54 -11.83 -1.75 2.37
C ALA A 54 -10.88 -2.96 2.40
N HIS A 55 -10.02 -3.06 3.40
CA HIS A 55 -9.08 -4.18 3.51
C HIS A 55 -9.77 -5.47 3.98
N ALA A 56 -10.77 -5.38 4.88
CA ALA A 56 -11.60 -6.53 5.25
C ALA A 56 -12.32 -7.12 4.04
N PHE A 57 -12.90 -6.27 3.18
CA PHE A 57 -13.47 -6.70 1.90
C PHE A 57 -12.40 -7.34 0.99
N GLY A 58 -11.25 -6.68 0.87
CA GLY A 58 -10.15 -7.17 0.04
C GLY A 58 -9.66 -8.55 0.46
N PHE A 59 -9.43 -8.79 1.73
CA PHE A 59 -8.99 -10.08 2.25
C PHE A 59 -10.02 -11.20 2.07
N THR A 60 -11.31 -10.85 2.02
CA THR A 60 -12.36 -11.85 1.78
C THR A 60 -12.52 -12.18 0.29
N HIS A 61 -12.44 -11.18 -0.60
CA HIS A 61 -12.89 -11.33 -1.99
C HIS A 61 -11.78 -11.25 -3.03
N ILE A 62 -10.68 -10.53 -2.74
CA ILE A 62 -9.62 -10.24 -3.72
C ILE A 62 -8.32 -10.98 -3.36
N PHE A 63 -8.01 -11.02 -2.08
CA PHE A 63 -6.73 -11.48 -1.55
C PHE A 63 -6.85 -12.59 -0.50
N PRO A 64 -7.77 -13.58 -0.63
CA PRO A 64 -8.06 -14.53 0.46
C PRO A 64 -6.87 -15.40 0.85
N HIS A 65 -5.92 -15.60 -0.08
CA HIS A 65 -4.72 -16.43 0.13
C HIS A 65 -3.46 -15.72 -0.35
N SER A 66 -3.50 -14.39 -0.42
CA SER A 66 -2.36 -13.62 -0.90
C SER A 66 -1.25 -13.54 0.13
N ARG A 67 -0.04 -13.31 -0.39
CA ARG A 67 1.15 -13.01 0.40
C ARG A 67 1.79 -11.74 -0.15
N ILE A 68 2.18 -10.86 0.74
CA ILE A 68 2.97 -9.69 0.41
C ILE A 68 4.35 -9.80 1.03
N SER A 69 5.38 -9.43 0.28
CA SER A 69 6.71 -9.20 0.81
C SER A 69 7.12 -7.76 0.55
N MET A 70 7.68 -7.12 1.57
CA MET A 70 8.12 -5.73 1.54
C MET A 70 9.64 -5.69 1.50
N ASP A 71 10.19 -4.80 0.66
CA ASP A 71 11.63 -4.53 0.62
C ASP A 71 12.07 -3.69 1.82
N GLU A 72 13.39 -3.53 2.00
CA GLU A 72 13.97 -2.62 2.97
C GLU A 72 13.39 -1.21 2.82
N PRO A 73 12.90 -0.61 3.92
CA PRO A 73 12.29 0.71 3.87
C PRO A 73 13.31 1.81 3.59
N ARG A 74 12.85 2.83 2.87
CA ARG A 74 13.56 4.09 2.75
C ARG A 74 12.86 5.13 3.62
N THR A 75 13.54 5.59 4.65
CA THR A 75 12.97 6.50 5.65
C THR A 75 13.61 7.87 5.53
N ARG A 76 12.78 8.91 5.54
CA ARG A 76 13.21 10.30 5.65
C ARG A 76 12.51 10.96 6.84
N LEU A 77 13.28 11.39 7.82
CA LEU A 77 12.79 12.23 8.91
C LEU A 77 12.60 13.67 8.41
N ILE A 78 11.49 14.27 8.81
CA ILE A 78 11.16 15.68 8.55
C ILE A 78 11.02 16.35 9.92
N GLY A 79 12.10 17.00 10.36
CA GLY A 79 12.18 17.45 11.75
C GLY A 79 12.16 16.29 12.73
N ALA A 80 11.65 16.53 13.95
CA ALA A 80 11.61 15.54 15.02
C ALA A 80 10.33 14.70 15.04
N ASP A 81 9.26 15.19 14.40
CA ASP A 81 7.90 14.69 14.64
C ASP A 81 7.20 14.14 13.39
N ALA A 82 7.87 14.12 12.25
CA ALA A 82 7.32 13.55 11.03
C ALA A 82 8.34 12.70 10.28
N ALA A 83 7.83 11.70 9.56
CA ALA A 83 8.65 10.85 8.69
C ALA A 83 7.87 10.42 7.45
N VAL A 84 8.60 10.25 6.35
CA VAL A 84 8.13 9.57 5.15
C VAL A 84 8.86 8.24 5.04
N VAL A 85 8.11 7.15 4.88
CA VAL A 85 8.67 5.81 4.72
C VAL A 85 8.12 5.22 3.43
N GLN A 86 9.01 4.77 2.56
CA GLN A 86 8.65 4.12 1.30
C GLN A 86 9.24 2.73 1.22
N SER A 87 8.48 1.79 0.69
CA SER A 87 8.93 0.43 0.43
C SER A 87 8.27 -0.14 -0.82
N LYS A 88 9.02 -0.88 -1.60
CA LYS A 88 8.46 -1.73 -2.66
C LYS A 88 7.78 -2.93 -2.05
N TRP A 89 6.74 -3.40 -2.73
CA TRP A 89 6.08 -4.65 -2.37
C TRP A 89 5.95 -5.57 -3.59
N HIS A 90 5.93 -6.86 -3.28
CA HIS A 90 5.63 -7.95 -4.19
C HIS A 90 4.43 -8.72 -3.64
N LEU A 91 3.38 -8.83 -4.42
CA LEU A 91 2.13 -9.52 -4.06
C LEU A 91 1.94 -10.74 -4.94
N THR A 92 1.65 -11.86 -4.29
CA THR A 92 1.26 -13.12 -4.93
C THR A 92 -0.10 -13.58 -4.40
N GLY A 93 -0.80 -14.43 -5.15
CA GLY A 93 -2.01 -15.11 -4.67
C GLY A 93 -3.30 -14.28 -4.73
N GLN A 94 -3.33 -13.18 -5.48
CA GLN A 94 -4.58 -12.49 -5.81
C GLN A 94 -5.47 -13.40 -6.66
N VAL A 95 -6.79 -13.27 -6.52
CA VAL A 95 -7.76 -13.96 -7.36
C VAL A 95 -8.54 -12.99 -8.24
N THR A 96 -9.04 -13.50 -9.38
CA THR A 96 -9.97 -12.78 -10.26
C THR A 96 -11.37 -12.70 -9.61
N PRO A 97 -12.30 -11.89 -10.12
CA PRO A 97 -13.68 -11.88 -9.64
C PRO A 97 -14.40 -13.22 -9.69
N THR A 98 -13.91 -14.16 -10.51
CA THR A 98 -14.44 -15.54 -10.61
C THR A 98 -13.67 -16.54 -9.75
N GLY A 99 -12.69 -16.06 -8.95
CA GLY A 99 -11.93 -16.87 -8.01
C GLY A 99 -10.73 -17.60 -8.61
N GLU A 100 -10.37 -17.33 -9.86
CA GLU A 100 -9.21 -17.92 -10.52
C GLU A 100 -7.92 -17.23 -10.09
N PRO A 101 -6.77 -17.93 -10.09
CA PRO A 101 -5.49 -17.30 -9.79
C PRO A 101 -5.16 -16.16 -10.74
N ALA A 102 -4.77 -15.01 -10.18
CA ALA A 102 -4.20 -13.89 -10.94
C ALA A 102 -2.68 -13.86 -10.81
N GLY A 103 -2.01 -13.16 -11.73
CA GLY A 103 -0.56 -13.01 -11.72
C GLY A 103 -0.04 -12.12 -10.61
N ASP A 104 1.26 -12.19 -10.37
CA ASP A 104 1.96 -11.36 -9.39
C ASP A 104 1.86 -9.88 -9.72
N ARG A 105 1.85 -9.06 -8.67
CA ARG A 105 1.88 -7.60 -8.78
C ARG A 105 3.02 -7.04 -7.94
N PHE A 106 3.51 -5.90 -8.38
CA PHE A 106 4.55 -5.13 -7.71
C PHE A 106 4.10 -3.69 -7.56
N GLY A 107 4.50 -3.04 -6.49
CA GLY A 107 4.16 -1.65 -6.27
C GLY A 107 5.06 -0.97 -5.26
N ILE A 108 4.69 0.26 -4.92
CA ILE A 108 5.37 1.08 -3.92
C ILE A 108 4.30 1.65 -2.99
N LEU A 109 4.50 1.45 -1.69
CA LEU A 109 3.76 2.13 -0.63
C LEU A 109 4.58 3.29 -0.10
N THR A 110 3.94 4.44 0.01
CA THR A 110 4.45 5.62 0.72
C THR A 110 3.59 5.84 1.95
N PHE A 111 4.22 5.86 3.11
CA PHE A 111 3.60 6.16 4.39
C PHE A 111 4.13 7.49 4.92
N VAL A 112 3.24 8.31 5.45
CA VAL A 112 3.60 9.50 6.23
C VAL A 112 3.22 9.23 7.67
N LEU A 113 4.19 9.37 8.58
CA LEU A 113 3.99 9.08 9.99
C LEU A 113 4.23 10.33 10.83
N GLU A 114 3.46 10.42 11.90
CA GLU A 114 3.57 11.45 12.93
C GLU A 114 4.07 10.81 14.23
N ARG A 115 4.99 11.50 14.89
CA ARG A 115 5.46 11.12 16.21
C ARG A 115 4.47 11.59 17.27
N ARG A 116 4.07 10.68 18.14
CA ARG A 116 3.26 10.93 19.31
C ARG A 116 4.04 10.62 20.58
N ALA A 117 3.46 10.90 21.77
CA ALA A 117 4.17 10.75 23.04
C ALA A 117 4.81 9.36 23.24
N GLU A 118 4.14 8.30 22.76
CA GLU A 118 4.57 6.91 23.01
C GLU A 118 5.03 6.15 21.76
N GLY A 119 5.17 6.83 20.62
CA GLY A 119 5.61 6.18 19.39
C GLY A 119 5.12 6.89 18.12
N TRP A 120 5.14 6.18 17.00
CA TRP A 120 4.76 6.69 15.69
C TRP A 120 3.45 6.11 15.21
N ILE A 121 2.68 6.88 14.47
CA ILE A 121 1.42 6.48 13.86
C ILE A 121 1.36 6.95 12.40
N THR A 122 0.78 6.15 11.51
CA THR A 122 0.58 6.55 10.12
C THR A 122 -0.59 7.53 10.01
N VAL A 123 -0.36 8.67 9.39
CA VAL A 123 -1.40 9.70 9.16
C VAL A 123 -1.83 9.78 7.70
N ALA A 124 -0.99 9.32 6.77
CA ALA A 124 -1.34 9.23 5.37
C ALA A 124 -0.58 8.08 4.69
N ALA A 125 -1.19 7.48 3.70
CA ALA A 125 -0.52 6.52 2.84
C ALA A 125 -1.02 6.63 1.40
N GLN A 126 -0.14 6.28 0.47
CA GLN A 126 -0.49 6.14 -0.94
C GLN A 126 0.18 4.91 -1.52
N ASN A 127 -0.62 4.13 -2.23
CA ASN A 127 -0.17 2.93 -2.90
C ASN A 127 -0.21 3.12 -4.42
N THR A 128 0.80 2.62 -5.11
CA THR A 128 0.83 2.63 -6.57
C THR A 128 1.38 1.32 -7.10
N ASP A 129 0.81 0.83 -8.20
CA ASP A 129 1.39 -0.28 -8.95
C ASP A 129 2.64 0.17 -9.72
N ILE A 130 3.59 -0.74 -9.85
CA ILE A 130 4.72 -0.59 -10.79
C ILE A 130 4.30 -1.16 -12.13
N GLU A 131 4.25 -0.29 -13.14
CA GLU A 131 4.01 -0.67 -14.52
C GLU A 131 5.35 -0.72 -15.27
N PRO A 132 5.90 -1.91 -15.55
CA PRO A 132 7.23 -2.02 -16.14
C PRO A 132 7.35 -1.29 -17.47
N SER A 133 8.36 -0.42 -17.57
CA SER A 133 8.71 0.34 -18.78
C SER A 133 7.68 1.39 -19.26
N ALA A 134 6.51 1.51 -18.64
CA ALA A 134 5.55 2.56 -18.95
C ALA A 134 5.98 3.90 -18.34
N GLN A 135 5.62 5.00 -19.00
CA GLN A 135 5.89 6.34 -18.49
C GLN A 135 4.62 7.01 -17.98
N THR A 136 3.46 6.64 -18.50
CA THR A 136 2.18 7.22 -18.09
C THR A 136 1.00 6.34 -18.51
N HIS A 137 -0.19 6.73 -18.10
CA HIS A 137 -1.45 6.19 -18.61
C HIS A 137 -2.01 7.08 -19.71
N VAL A 138 -2.73 6.47 -20.64
CA VAL A 138 -3.52 7.17 -21.68
C VAL A 138 -4.93 6.62 -21.68
N ASN A 139 -5.91 7.51 -21.75
CA ASN A 139 -7.29 7.13 -22.00
C ASN A 139 -7.52 7.02 -23.50
N LEU A 140 -7.90 5.83 -23.94
CA LEU A 140 -8.22 5.50 -25.32
C LEU A 140 -9.72 5.14 -25.42
N PRO A 141 -10.33 5.14 -26.64
CA PRO A 141 -11.73 4.73 -26.79
C PRO A 141 -12.03 3.34 -26.24
N GLU A 142 -11.10 2.41 -26.34
CA GLU A 142 -11.17 1.04 -25.84
C GLU A 142 -10.90 0.90 -24.34
N GLY A 143 -10.42 1.96 -23.66
CA GLY A 143 -10.13 1.96 -22.24
C GLY A 143 -8.80 2.63 -21.91
N ARG A 144 -8.50 2.67 -20.59
CA ARG A 144 -7.25 3.23 -20.06
C ARG A 144 -6.15 2.19 -20.08
N GLY A 145 -4.96 2.58 -20.50
CA GLY A 145 -3.78 1.72 -20.50
C GLY A 145 -2.50 2.44 -20.11
N ALA A 146 -1.55 1.71 -19.58
CA ALA A 146 -0.19 2.16 -19.36
C ALA A 146 0.57 2.15 -20.68
N ILE A 147 1.24 3.23 -21.03
CA ILE A 147 1.80 3.45 -22.35
C ILE A 147 3.32 3.68 -22.29
N HIS A 148 4.02 3.08 -23.25
CA HIS A 148 5.44 3.18 -23.45
C HIS A 148 5.75 4.21 -24.54
N TYR A 149 6.25 5.39 -24.17
CA TYR A 149 6.67 6.44 -25.11
C TYR A 149 8.12 6.29 -25.53
N LYS A 150 8.97 5.77 -24.66
CA LYS A 150 10.37 5.51 -25.00
C LYS A 150 10.46 4.19 -25.71
N LYS A 151 10.97 4.17 -26.95
CA LYS A 151 11.39 2.93 -27.58
C LYS A 151 12.44 2.28 -26.68
N ARG A 152 12.29 0.98 -26.40
CA ARG A 152 13.39 0.21 -25.83
C ARG A 152 14.57 0.42 -26.76
N GLY A 153 15.65 0.99 -26.25
CA GLY A 153 16.85 1.22 -27.04
C GLY A 153 17.26 -0.11 -27.67
N THR A 154 17.36 -0.15 -28.97
CA THR A 154 18.17 -1.14 -29.65
C THR A 154 19.59 -0.89 -29.17
N ALA A 155 20.09 -1.77 -28.28
CA ALA A 155 21.50 -1.80 -27.93
C ALA A 155 22.31 -2.11 -29.19
#